data_741a3ee0e895f74ff1db4add3e142af8
#
_entry.id   741a3ee0e895f74ff1db4add3e142af8
#
_cell.length_a   1.000
_cell.length_b   1.000
_cell.length_c   1.000
_cell.angle_alpha   90.00
_cell.angle_beta   90.00
_cell.angle_gamma   90.00
#
_symmetry.space_group_name_H-M   'P 1'
#
loop_
_entity.id
_entity.type
_entity.pdbx_description
1 polymer ?
#
loop_
_entity_poly.entity_id
_entity_poly.type
_entity_poly.pdbx_seq_one_letter_code
_entity_poly.pdbx_strand_id
1 'polypeptide(L)'
;KARTWDLTNNDTLCAHCGCNCNITMGTRLNQLMRIEARPNDAVDDGWICDKGRWGHNFTESKNKIIAARENSVGETKPTSFPNFPIDAPTEHAAEKVAEAFKRIVDEHGAESVGFIGSPYATNEESYLYQKMFRLLGTNNIDHKTYQDTPGLPVDHFDIEQIESSNIVLLIASDPTEELPILDLRIKKEIGR
;
A
#
# COMPACT_ATOMS: atom_id res chain seq x y z
N LYS A 1 17.12 12.74 18.64
CA LYS A 1 16.48 11.93 19.70
C LYS A 1 15.26 12.68 20.21
N ALA A 2 14.09 12.02 20.25
CA ALA A 2 12.87 12.54 20.87
C ALA A 2 12.64 11.84 22.22
N ARG A 3 12.05 12.54 23.16
CA ARG A 3 11.56 11.98 24.42
C ARG A 3 10.11 11.56 24.25
N THR A 4 9.62 10.61 25.03
CA THR A 4 8.26 10.10 24.92
C THR A 4 7.19 11.19 25.01
N TRP A 5 7.40 12.16 25.87
CA TRP A 5 6.49 13.30 26.06
C TRP A 5 6.58 14.38 24.96
N ASP A 6 7.60 14.32 24.10
CA ASP A 6 7.76 15.22 22.95
C ASP A 6 7.03 14.71 21.70
N LEU A 7 6.45 13.50 21.77
CA LEU A 7 5.82 12.83 20.65
C LEU A 7 4.31 13.08 20.62
N THR A 8 3.82 13.38 19.45
CA THR A 8 2.39 13.28 19.15
C THR A 8 2.12 11.86 18.65
N ASN A 9 1.27 11.13 19.35
CA ASN A 9 0.93 9.76 19.01
C ASN A 9 -0.34 9.73 18.15
N ASN A 10 -0.29 8.97 17.05
CA ASN A 10 -1.41 8.77 16.13
C ASN A 10 -1.60 7.27 15.91
N ASP A 11 -2.80 6.79 16.14
CA ASP A 11 -3.17 5.40 15.91
C ASP A 11 -3.49 5.16 14.44
N THR A 12 -2.96 4.06 13.89
CA THR A 12 -3.16 3.68 12.50
C THR A 12 -2.93 2.18 12.30
N LEU A 13 -2.89 1.74 11.04
CA LEU A 13 -2.58 0.37 10.64
C LEU A 13 -1.23 0.34 9.91
N CYS A 14 -0.52 -0.77 10.05
CA CYS A 14 0.70 -1.04 9.31
C CYS A 14 0.38 -1.39 7.86
N ALA A 15 0.99 -0.69 6.91
CA ALA A 15 0.77 -0.87 5.47
C ALA A 15 1.78 -1.80 4.78
N HIS A 16 2.67 -2.49 5.53
CA HIS A 16 3.76 -3.26 4.92
C HIS A 16 3.36 -4.65 4.41
N CYS A 17 2.28 -5.22 4.92
CA CYS A 17 1.77 -6.52 4.47
C CYS A 17 0.28 -6.70 4.80
N GLY A 18 -0.31 -7.81 4.36
CA GLY A 18 -1.73 -8.10 4.54
C GLY A 18 -2.19 -8.35 5.98
N CYS A 19 -1.28 -8.47 6.95
CA CYS A 19 -1.67 -8.58 8.37
C CYS A 19 -2.31 -7.31 8.92
N ASN A 20 -2.02 -6.13 8.35
CA ASN A 20 -2.57 -4.84 8.78
C ASN A 20 -2.52 -4.61 10.30
N CYS A 21 -1.40 -4.95 10.93
CA CYS A 21 -1.21 -4.83 12.37
C CYS A 21 -1.55 -3.43 12.88
N ASN A 22 -2.13 -3.38 14.07
CA ASN A 22 -2.45 -2.13 14.72
C ASN A 22 -1.19 -1.48 15.28
N ILE A 23 -0.96 -0.21 14.95
CA ILE A 23 0.23 0.52 15.35
C ILE A 23 -0.09 1.92 15.88
N THR A 24 0.79 2.43 16.71
CA THR A 24 0.83 3.83 17.10
C THR A 24 2.09 4.48 16.54
N MET A 25 1.92 5.52 15.73
CA MET A 25 3.01 6.33 15.19
C MET A 25 3.29 7.51 16.11
N GLY A 26 4.53 7.60 16.61
CA GLY A 26 5.03 8.74 17.36
C GLY A 26 5.74 9.73 16.45
N THR A 27 5.17 10.92 16.27
CA THR A 27 5.71 11.99 15.41
C THR A 27 6.20 13.17 16.22
N ARG A 28 7.19 13.89 15.69
CA ARG A 28 7.69 15.15 16.24
C ARG A 28 8.13 16.06 15.09
N LEU A 29 7.68 17.32 15.12
CA LEU A 29 8.02 18.29 14.08
C LEU A 29 7.83 17.76 12.66
N ASN A 30 6.70 17.09 12.44
CA ASN A 30 6.33 16.46 11.17
C ASN A 30 7.26 15.31 10.70
N GLN A 31 8.06 14.75 11.61
CA GLN A 31 8.90 13.58 11.33
C GLN A 31 8.40 12.37 12.12
N LEU A 32 8.40 11.21 11.48
CA LEU A 32 8.08 9.93 12.12
C LEU A 32 9.30 9.45 12.90
N MET A 33 9.17 9.41 14.23
CA MET A 33 10.26 9.12 15.15
C MET A 33 10.29 7.67 15.61
N ARG A 34 9.12 7.03 15.73
CA ARG A 34 8.99 5.63 16.12
C ARG A 34 7.63 5.05 15.74
N ILE A 35 7.59 3.74 15.65
CA ILE A 35 6.37 2.96 15.55
C ILE A 35 6.33 1.95 16.69
N GLU A 36 5.20 1.84 17.36
CA GLU A 36 4.95 0.90 18.44
C GLU A 36 3.74 0.01 18.11
N ALA A 37 3.75 -1.23 18.60
CA ALA A 37 2.58 -2.08 18.54
C ALA A 37 1.45 -1.47 19.38
N ARG A 38 0.24 -1.49 18.85
CA ARG A 38 -0.99 -1.19 19.57
C ARG A 38 -1.79 -2.48 19.65
N PRO A 39 -1.91 -3.08 20.85
CA PRO A 39 -2.44 -4.43 20.99
C PRO A 39 -3.82 -4.61 20.34
N ASN A 40 -3.96 -5.66 19.55
CA ASN A 40 -5.21 -6.16 19.02
C ASN A 40 -5.15 -7.70 18.97
N ASP A 41 -5.79 -8.36 19.93
CA ASP A 41 -5.75 -9.81 20.11
C ASP A 41 -6.30 -10.56 18.88
N ALA A 42 -7.23 -9.95 18.14
CA ALA A 42 -7.79 -10.55 16.92
C ALA A 42 -6.81 -10.55 15.74
N VAL A 43 -5.81 -9.67 15.71
CA VAL A 43 -4.88 -9.49 14.59
C VAL A 43 -3.44 -9.83 14.98
N ASP A 44 -2.85 -9.01 15.85
CA ASP A 44 -1.40 -9.00 16.08
C ASP A 44 -0.97 -9.51 17.46
N ASP A 45 -1.93 -9.78 18.36
CA ASP A 45 -1.66 -10.26 19.73
C ASP A 45 -0.66 -9.34 20.47
N GLY A 46 -0.66 -8.04 20.13
CA GLY A 46 0.24 -7.04 20.68
C GLY A 46 1.66 -7.04 20.09
N TRP A 47 1.90 -7.76 19.00
CA TRP A 47 3.20 -7.85 18.36
C TRP A 47 3.29 -6.99 17.10
N ILE A 48 4.51 -6.60 16.76
CA ILE A 48 4.85 -5.96 15.49
C ILE A 48 6.17 -6.51 14.99
N CYS A 49 6.23 -6.84 13.71
CA CYS A 49 7.46 -7.32 13.07
C CYS A 49 8.46 -6.18 12.81
N ASP A 50 9.70 -6.53 12.47
CA ASP A 50 10.75 -5.57 12.19
C ASP A 50 10.44 -4.67 10.99
N LYS A 51 9.77 -5.18 9.95
CA LYS A 51 9.28 -4.36 8.83
C LYS A 51 8.33 -3.27 9.33
N GLY A 52 7.36 -3.62 10.16
CA GLY A 52 6.40 -2.68 10.73
C GLY A 52 7.07 -1.65 11.65
N ARG A 53 8.04 -2.09 12.44
CA ARG A 53 8.73 -1.23 13.41
C ARG A 53 9.77 -0.30 12.77
N TRP A 54 10.53 -0.78 11.80
CA TRP A 54 11.71 -0.08 11.27
C TRP A 54 11.60 0.31 9.79
N GLY A 55 10.63 -0.25 9.07
CA GLY A 55 10.46 -0.03 7.64
C GLY A 55 10.03 1.39 7.23
N HIS A 56 9.76 2.28 8.15
CA HIS A 56 9.24 3.63 7.89
C HIS A 56 10.28 4.62 7.33
N ASN A 57 11.55 4.25 7.23
CA ASN A 57 12.62 5.14 6.76
C ASN A 57 12.39 5.68 5.34
N PHE A 58 11.57 4.99 4.51
CA PHE A 58 11.25 5.49 3.18
C PHE A 58 10.46 6.81 3.21
N THR A 59 9.77 7.13 4.30
CA THR A 59 9.03 8.39 4.46
C THR A 59 9.94 9.62 4.47
N GLU A 60 11.20 9.42 4.88
CA GLU A 60 12.25 10.46 4.92
C GLU A 60 13.17 10.41 3.69
N SER A 61 12.89 9.55 2.72
CA SER A 61 13.73 9.40 1.53
C SER A 61 13.75 10.68 0.69
N LYS A 62 14.95 11.13 0.35
CA LYS A 62 15.17 12.27 -0.56
C LYS A 62 14.78 11.94 -2.02
N ASN A 63 14.64 10.65 -2.34
CA ASN A 63 14.25 10.18 -3.67
C ASN A 63 12.73 10.09 -3.84
N LYS A 64 11.97 10.54 -2.86
CA LYS A 64 10.52 10.55 -2.92
C LYS A 64 10.03 11.55 -3.96
N ILE A 65 9.06 11.13 -4.78
CA ILE A 65 8.39 12.01 -5.73
C ILE A 65 7.47 12.95 -4.92
N ILE A 66 7.78 14.25 -4.94
CA ILE A 66 7.06 15.27 -4.16
C ILE A 66 6.28 16.26 -5.04
N ALA A 67 6.47 16.20 -6.37
CA ALA A 67 5.78 17.07 -7.31
C ALA A 67 5.47 16.32 -8.61
N ALA A 68 4.41 16.75 -9.29
CA ALA A 68 4.11 16.28 -10.64
C ALA A 68 5.11 16.86 -11.65
N ARG A 69 5.41 16.08 -12.70
CA ARG A 69 6.35 16.47 -13.76
C ARG A 69 5.71 16.28 -15.13
N GLU A 70 5.78 17.31 -15.97
CA GLU A 70 5.45 17.21 -17.37
C GLU A 70 6.75 17.00 -18.18
N ASN A 71 6.79 15.95 -19.02
CA ASN A 71 7.86 15.79 -19.99
C ASN A 71 7.53 16.57 -21.25
N SER A 72 8.41 17.48 -21.66
CA SER A 72 8.30 18.08 -22.99
C SER A 72 8.46 17.01 -24.05
N VAL A 73 7.55 17.00 -25.02
CA VAL A 73 7.57 16.06 -26.16
C VAL A 73 8.87 16.29 -26.92
N GLY A 74 9.78 15.30 -26.89
CA GLY A 74 11.05 15.34 -27.62
C GLY A 74 12.32 15.12 -26.77
N GLU A 75 12.26 15.16 -25.46
CA GLU A 75 13.41 14.85 -24.60
C GLU A 75 13.45 13.35 -24.21
N THR A 76 14.26 12.61 -24.93
CA THR A 76 14.45 11.15 -24.72
C THR A 76 15.45 10.78 -23.63
N LYS A 77 15.93 11.73 -22.84
CA LYS A 77 16.89 11.44 -21.77
C LYS A 77 16.20 11.37 -20.42
N PRO A 78 16.29 10.23 -19.71
CA PRO A 78 15.96 10.22 -18.30
C PRO A 78 16.97 11.12 -17.61
N THR A 79 16.56 12.32 -17.22
CA THR A 79 17.37 13.17 -16.37
C THR A 79 17.53 12.49 -15.03
N SER A 80 18.79 12.21 -14.68
CA SER A 80 19.15 11.65 -13.38
C SER A 80 18.54 12.50 -12.25
N PHE A 81 17.84 11.83 -11.33
CA PHE A 81 17.59 12.43 -10.01
C PHE A 81 18.89 13.11 -9.53
N PRO A 82 18.98 14.39 -9.18
CA PRO A 82 18.07 15.14 -8.34
C PRO A 82 17.66 16.54 -8.88
N ASN A 83 17.65 16.78 -10.17
CA ASN A 83 17.30 18.09 -10.71
C ASN A 83 15.88 18.09 -11.28
N PHE A 84 14.88 18.11 -10.39
CA PHE A 84 13.51 18.37 -10.80
C PHE A 84 13.26 19.88 -10.80
N PRO A 85 12.79 20.48 -11.90
CA PRO A 85 12.09 21.72 -11.79
C PRO A 85 10.83 21.44 -10.97
N ILE A 86 10.78 22.01 -9.82
CA ILE A 86 9.66 22.07 -8.91
C ILE A 86 8.57 22.86 -9.63
N ASP A 87 7.29 22.44 -9.40
CA ASP A 87 6.13 23.30 -9.46
C ASP A 87 5.25 23.25 -10.71
N ALA A 88 4.80 22.05 -11.09
CA ALA A 88 3.43 22.00 -11.58
C ALA A 88 2.51 21.78 -10.38
N PRO A 89 1.54 22.65 -10.11
CA PRO A 89 0.52 22.40 -9.11
C PRO A 89 -0.15 21.04 -9.40
N THR A 90 -0.44 20.28 -8.36
CA THR A 90 -1.06 18.94 -8.49
C THR A 90 -2.35 19.00 -9.30
N GLU A 91 -3.08 20.09 -9.21
CA GLU A 91 -4.29 20.40 -9.98
C GLU A 91 -4.03 20.45 -11.49
N HIS A 92 -2.96 21.15 -11.91
CA HIS A 92 -2.58 21.20 -13.32
C HIS A 92 -2.19 19.84 -13.89
N ALA A 93 -1.50 19.01 -13.09
CA ALA A 93 -1.17 17.65 -13.49
C ALA A 93 -2.43 16.78 -13.64
N ALA A 94 -3.40 16.93 -12.73
CA ALA A 94 -4.67 16.22 -12.80
C ALA A 94 -5.49 16.63 -14.05
N GLU A 95 -5.51 17.93 -14.40
CA GLU A 95 -6.15 18.43 -15.62
C GLU A 95 -5.51 17.80 -16.88
N LYS A 96 -4.18 17.80 -16.96
CA LYS A 96 -3.45 17.19 -18.09
C LYS A 96 -3.73 15.70 -18.24
N VAL A 97 -3.79 14.97 -17.13
CA VAL A 97 -4.14 13.54 -17.13
C VAL A 97 -5.58 13.34 -17.60
N ALA A 98 -6.52 14.15 -17.12
CA ALA A 98 -7.93 14.09 -17.52
C ALA A 98 -8.11 14.38 -19.02
N GLU A 99 -7.44 15.42 -19.54
CA GLU A 99 -7.42 15.75 -20.99
C GLU A 99 -6.85 14.58 -21.81
N ALA A 100 -5.76 13.96 -21.35
CA ALA A 100 -5.15 12.83 -22.03
C ALA A 100 -6.09 11.62 -22.08
N PHE A 101 -6.74 11.26 -20.96
CA PHE A 101 -7.73 10.18 -20.92
C PHE A 101 -8.90 10.48 -21.86
N LYS A 102 -9.46 11.69 -21.81
CA LYS A 102 -10.57 12.08 -22.68
C LYS A 102 -10.18 11.93 -24.16
N ARG A 103 -9.02 12.45 -24.55
CA ARG A 103 -8.54 12.32 -25.93
C ARG A 103 -8.39 10.87 -26.36
N ILE A 104 -7.76 10.01 -25.53
CA ILE A 104 -7.57 8.60 -25.86
C ILE A 104 -8.90 7.88 -25.99
N VAL A 105 -9.84 8.14 -25.10
CA VAL A 105 -11.18 7.54 -25.16
C VAL A 105 -11.95 8.02 -26.39
N ASP A 106 -11.86 9.30 -26.74
CA ASP A 106 -12.52 9.88 -27.93
C ASP A 106 -11.94 9.32 -29.25
N GLU A 107 -10.62 9.07 -29.29
CA GLU A 107 -9.93 8.58 -30.51
C GLU A 107 -9.97 7.04 -30.64
N HIS A 108 -9.90 6.30 -29.53
CA HIS A 108 -9.66 4.86 -29.54
C HIS A 108 -10.72 4.04 -28.79
N GLY A 109 -11.67 4.70 -28.15
CA GLY A 109 -12.68 4.05 -27.31
C GLY A 109 -12.22 3.78 -25.87
N ALA A 110 -13.17 3.58 -24.99
CA ALA A 110 -12.90 3.40 -23.55
C ALA A 110 -12.07 2.15 -23.22
N GLU A 111 -12.19 1.09 -24.03
CA GLU A 111 -11.45 -0.16 -23.85
C GLU A 111 -9.94 -0.04 -24.12
N SER A 112 -9.49 1.09 -24.68
CA SER A 112 -8.05 1.38 -24.85
C SER A 112 -7.38 1.83 -23.56
N VAL A 113 -8.15 2.10 -22.51
CA VAL A 113 -7.67 2.54 -21.21
C VAL A 113 -7.85 1.44 -20.18
N GLY A 114 -6.85 1.27 -19.32
CA GLY A 114 -6.91 0.31 -18.20
C GLY A 114 -6.26 0.86 -16.94
N PHE A 115 -6.55 0.24 -15.82
CA PHE A 115 -6.01 0.59 -14.52
C PHE A 115 -5.48 -0.64 -13.79
N ILE A 116 -4.27 -0.53 -13.28
CA ILE A 116 -3.68 -1.51 -12.36
C ILE A 116 -3.51 -0.83 -11.01
N GLY A 117 -4.27 -1.27 -10.03
CA GLY A 117 -4.26 -0.75 -8.66
C GLY A 117 -3.02 -1.17 -7.88
N SER A 118 -2.88 -0.61 -6.70
CA SER A 118 -1.80 -0.93 -5.77
C SER A 118 -2.35 -1.57 -4.50
N PRO A 119 -1.73 -2.63 -3.96
CA PRO A 119 -2.11 -3.20 -2.67
C PRO A 119 -1.81 -2.26 -1.49
N TYR A 120 -1.04 -1.18 -1.74
CA TYR A 120 -0.72 -0.16 -0.75
C TYR A 120 -1.70 1.03 -0.77
N ALA A 121 -2.64 1.05 -1.70
CA ALA A 121 -3.68 2.08 -1.75
C ALA A 121 -4.69 1.88 -0.61
N THR A 122 -5.24 2.98 -0.12
CA THR A 122 -6.33 2.91 0.86
C THR A 122 -7.61 2.38 0.20
N ASN A 123 -8.58 1.97 1.01
CA ASN A 123 -9.88 1.53 0.50
C ASN A 123 -10.59 2.67 -0.27
N GLU A 124 -10.46 3.90 0.23
CA GLU A 124 -11.01 5.10 -0.41
C GLU A 124 -10.38 5.37 -1.77
N GLU A 125 -9.04 5.29 -1.86
CA GLU A 125 -8.32 5.44 -3.13
C GLU A 125 -8.73 4.36 -4.13
N SER A 126 -8.76 3.10 -3.70
CA SER A 126 -9.15 1.96 -4.53
C SER A 126 -10.58 2.11 -5.06
N TYR A 127 -11.51 2.57 -4.20
CA TYR A 127 -12.88 2.85 -4.59
C TYR A 127 -12.98 3.99 -5.61
N LEU A 128 -12.25 5.10 -5.38
CA LEU A 128 -12.27 6.26 -6.27
C LEU A 128 -11.68 5.94 -7.64
N TYR A 129 -10.57 5.20 -7.71
CA TYR A 129 -10.00 4.75 -8.97
C TYR A 129 -10.95 3.84 -9.73
N GLN A 130 -11.52 2.83 -9.07
CA GLN A 130 -12.51 1.95 -9.71
C GLN A 130 -13.71 2.75 -10.26
N LYS A 131 -14.24 3.69 -9.49
CA LYS A 131 -15.34 4.55 -9.90
C LYS A 131 -14.95 5.41 -11.10
N MET A 132 -13.77 6.03 -11.08
CA MET A 132 -13.28 6.89 -12.17
C MET A 132 -13.18 6.12 -13.48
N PHE A 133 -12.53 4.94 -13.49
CA PHE A 133 -12.36 4.17 -14.72
C PHE A 133 -13.69 3.61 -15.26
N ARG A 134 -14.61 3.22 -14.40
CA ARG A 134 -15.97 2.84 -14.83
C ARG A 134 -16.76 4.00 -15.41
N LEU A 135 -16.58 5.22 -14.88
CA LEU A 135 -17.18 6.42 -15.46
C LEU A 135 -16.57 6.79 -16.82
N LEU A 136 -15.29 6.47 -17.06
CA LEU A 136 -14.66 6.56 -18.37
C LEU A 136 -15.19 5.52 -19.37
N GLY A 137 -15.94 4.52 -18.90
CA GLY A 137 -16.57 3.48 -19.72
C GLY A 137 -15.76 2.20 -19.88
N THR A 138 -14.69 2.00 -19.11
CA THR A 138 -13.88 0.78 -19.16
C THR A 138 -14.06 -0.09 -17.92
N ASN A 139 -13.99 -1.42 -18.12
CA ASN A 139 -13.91 -2.43 -17.07
C ASN A 139 -12.50 -3.05 -16.97
N ASN A 140 -11.52 -2.53 -17.69
CA ASN A 140 -10.13 -2.97 -17.65
C ASN A 140 -9.46 -2.51 -16.34
N ILE A 141 -9.89 -3.07 -15.23
CA ILE A 141 -9.46 -2.72 -13.88
C ILE A 141 -8.95 -3.97 -13.20
N ASP A 142 -7.69 -3.94 -12.77
CA ASP A 142 -7.06 -5.03 -12.03
C ASP A 142 -6.18 -4.47 -10.91
N HIS A 143 -5.73 -5.31 -10.01
CA HIS A 143 -4.80 -4.96 -8.93
C HIS A 143 -3.54 -5.82 -8.93
N LYS A 144 -3.39 -6.72 -9.89
CA LYS A 144 -2.25 -7.62 -10.04
C LYS A 144 -1.72 -7.64 -11.47
N THR A 145 -0.42 -7.86 -11.59
CA THR A 145 0.27 -8.00 -12.87
C THR A 145 0.41 -9.47 -13.32
N TYR A 146 -0.03 -10.41 -12.50
CA TYR A 146 -0.02 -11.84 -12.78
C TYR A 146 -1.40 -12.44 -12.54
N GLN A 147 -1.71 -13.47 -13.29
CA GLN A 147 -3.00 -14.14 -13.21
C GLN A 147 -3.08 -15.00 -11.96
N ASP A 148 -4.11 -14.78 -11.14
CA ASP A 148 -4.46 -15.68 -10.05
C ASP A 148 -5.03 -16.98 -10.63
N THR A 149 -4.92 -18.06 -9.85
CA THR A 149 -5.59 -19.30 -10.19
C THR A 149 -7.11 -19.06 -10.16
N PRO A 150 -7.81 -19.13 -11.30
CA PRO A 150 -9.23 -18.86 -11.34
C PRO A 150 -9.99 -19.88 -10.47
N GLY A 151 -10.89 -19.40 -9.63
CA GLY A 151 -11.93 -20.24 -9.04
C GLY A 151 -11.67 -20.84 -7.67
N LEU A 152 -10.62 -20.45 -6.97
CA LEU A 152 -10.57 -20.75 -5.54
C LEU A 152 -11.42 -19.72 -4.79
N PRO A 153 -12.49 -20.15 -4.10
CA PRO A 153 -13.25 -19.25 -3.25
C PRO A 153 -12.29 -18.73 -2.15
N VAL A 154 -12.09 -17.42 -2.10
CA VAL A 154 -11.39 -16.79 -0.98
C VAL A 154 -12.42 -16.59 0.11
N ASP A 155 -12.52 -17.54 1.03
CA ASP A 155 -13.28 -17.32 2.26
C ASP A 155 -12.57 -16.28 3.09
N HIS A 156 -13.34 -15.35 3.64
CA HIS A 156 -12.84 -14.43 4.64
C HIS A 156 -12.45 -15.20 5.88
N PHE A 157 -11.19 -15.04 6.27
CA PHE A 157 -10.61 -15.76 7.36
C PHE A 157 -10.01 -14.76 8.34
N ASP A 158 -10.41 -14.85 9.60
CA ASP A 158 -9.86 -14.04 10.66
C ASP A 158 -8.55 -14.67 11.18
N ILE A 159 -7.51 -13.86 11.33
CA ILE A 159 -6.17 -14.33 11.70
C ILE A 159 -6.20 -15.12 13.02
N GLU A 160 -7.05 -14.74 13.98
CA GLU A 160 -7.21 -15.43 15.25
C GLU A 160 -7.73 -16.87 15.11
N GLN A 161 -8.46 -17.18 14.02
CA GLN A 161 -9.01 -18.52 13.79
C GLN A 161 -7.92 -19.58 13.56
N ILE A 162 -6.71 -19.17 13.21
CA ILE A 162 -5.55 -20.08 13.11
C ILE A 162 -5.29 -20.77 14.43
N GLU A 163 -5.45 -20.08 15.55
CA GLU A 163 -5.20 -20.63 16.88
C GLU A 163 -6.20 -21.73 17.30
N SER A 164 -7.30 -21.87 16.58
CA SER A 164 -8.29 -22.95 16.76
C SER A 164 -8.22 -24.04 15.69
N SER A 165 -7.28 -23.96 14.76
CA SER A 165 -7.15 -24.90 13.65
C SER A 165 -6.39 -26.16 14.08
N ASN A 166 -6.91 -27.33 13.73
CA ASN A 166 -6.21 -28.60 14.01
C ASN A 166 -5.01 -28.85 13.08
N ILE A 167 -5.06 -28.29 11.87
CA ILE A 167 -4.02 -28.44 10.84
C ILE A 167 -3.90 -27.15 10.07
N VAL A 168 -2.66 -26.69 9.86
CA VAL A 168 -2.32 -25.58 8.96
C VAL A 168 -1.42 -26.13 7.85
N LEU A 169 -1.86 -26.01 6.61
CA LEU A 169 -1.08 -26.41 5.44
C LEU A 169 -0.55 -25.18 4.69
N LEU A 170 0.77 -25.07 4.62
CA LEU A 170 1.46 -24.03 3.85
C LEU A 170 1.91 -24.60 2.50
N ILE A 171 1.50 -23.98 1.40
CA ILE A 171 1.85 -24.41 0.05
C ILE A 171 2.57 -23.25 -0.65
N ALA A 172 3.85 -23.46 -0.98
CA ALA A 172 4.68 -22.51 -1.74
C ALA A 172 4.66 -21.07 -1.15
N SER A 173 4.60 -20.95 0.19
CA SER A 173 4.54 -19.69 0.92
C SER A 173 5.59 -19.70 2.04
N ASP A 174 6.22 -18.56 2.26
CA ASP A 174 7.08 -18.29 3.41
C ASP A 174 6.43 -17.20 4.29
N PRO A 175 5.58 -17.60 5.24
CA PRO A 175 4.89 -16.63 6.08
C PRO A 175 5.84 -15.83 6.97
N THR A 176 7.05 -16.33 7.26
CA THR A 176 8.07 -15.60 8.04
C THR A 176 8.46 -14.29 7.34
N GLU A 177 8.59 -14.33 6.03
CA GLU A 177 8.97 -13.16 5.22
C GLU A 177 7.76 -12.36 4.72
N GLU A 178 6.70 -13.07 4.30
CA GLU A 178 5.53 -12.45 3.68
C GLU A 178 4.56 -11.86 4.70
N LEU A 179 4.25 -12.62 5.77
CA LEU A 179 3.24 -12.31 6.78
C LEU A 179 3.74 -12.65 8.20
N PRO A 180 4.76 -11.95 8.73
CA PRO A 180 5.46 -12.37 9.94
C PRO A 180 4.56 -12.53 11.18
N ILE A 181 3.49 -11.75 11.30
CA ILE A 181 2.56 -11.87 12.42
C ILE A 181 1.67 -13.12 12.29
N LEU A 182 1.28 -13.46 11.06
CA LEU A 182 0.60 -14.72 10.79
C LEU A 182 1.49 -15.93 11.15
N ASP A 183 2.78 -15.87 10.83
CA ASP A 183 3.77 -16.88 11.21
C ASP A 183 3.87 -17.05 12.72
N LEU A 184 3.87 -15.96 13.48
CA LEU A 184 3.85 -16.01 14.95
C LEU A 184 2.59 -16.70 15.50
N ARG A 185 1.41 -16.44 14.90
CA ARG A 185 0.16 -17.09 15.27
C ARG A 185 0.20 -18.59 15.00
N ILE A 186 0.72 -19.00 13.83
CA ILE A 186 0.91 -20.42 13.49
C ILE A 186 1.86 -21.10 14.52
N LYS A 187 2.98 -20.47 14.82
CA LYS A 187 3.96 -21.01 15.79
C LYS A 187 3.41 -21.08 17.22
N LYS A 188 2.60 -20.13 17.62
CA LYS A 188 1.95 -20.12 18.94
C LYS A 188 1.06 -21.34 19.13
N GLU A 189 0.36 -21.79 18.08
CA GLU A 189 -0.48 -23.00 18.17
C GLU A 189 0.32 -24.29 18.14
N ILE A 190 1.38 -24.37 17.33
CA ILE A 190 2.26 -25.55 17.29
C ILE A 190 2.95 -25.78 18.64
N GLY A 191 3.19 -24.74 19.43
CA GLY A 191 3.82 -24.80 20.74
C GLY A 191 2.91 -25.19 21.90
N ARG A 192 1.61 -25.39 21.63
CA ARG A 192 0.61 -25.85 22.60
C ARG A 192 0.36 -27.34 22.46
#